data_af20831ce11fa2f4a4c2b8b05475859f
#
_entry.id   af20831ce11fa2f4a4c2b8b05475859f
#
_cell.length_a   1.000
_cell.length_b   1.000
_cell.length_c   1.000
_cell.angle_alpha   90.00
_cell.angle_beta   90.00
_cell.angle_gamma   90.00
#
_symmetry.space_group_name_H-M   'P 1'
#
loop_
_entity.id
_entity.type
_entity.pdbx_description
1 polymer ?
#
loop_
_entity_poly.entity_id
_entity_poly.type
_entity_poly.pdbx_seq_one_letter_code
_entity_poly.pdbx_strand_id
1 'polypeptide(L)'
;PTFVNLDMEEYRDLELTIRAFMKLLDEPQLSSLNAGIVLQAYLPDTFPALQRLTPWANERKKVGGGEIKIRLVKGANLAMEKVDAALHEWNQAPYETKAEVDANYKRCLDWVLRPEHMEGVRIGLASHNLFDVAWSHLLTQERNVSDRVEFEMLQGMAPAQARQVYADTLGLLLYTPIVGRADFDVAISYLFRRLEENASEDNFLRHLFTLKSDSQEFLNQVKQFRHAVATRWEVSSTPRRHEIKNLNKAKDFFNHPDTDPSLETTQDWIKSIHGRAPQKIKTQITTSVEDIQRFVAEAKDAQSKWIQIPAAERQDVLRQVAEEILNRKDDLFITMAHEAGKTWTEIDAEINEAADFARWYAERSAELSQVKYAEFTPLGVMAVVPPWNFPTAIPTGGVLASLAAGNGVIFKPAPETPRCAEIIAEACWSAGIPKNLLQFVRTHDDDVGKHLITSVDGVILTGSVETADLFRSWKPDMFLSAETSGKNALIVTPQADLDLAAADLVRSAFGHQGQKCSAASLGILVGSVATDERFIRQIVDAAKSLIVGHSSKPETTFGPLIAPASGKLLHALTTLEEGEYWLLEPHPIDSTGQL
;
A
#
# COMPACT_ATOMS: atom_id res chain seq x y z
N PRO A 1 -37.24 15.02 11.22
CA PRO A 1 -36.18 14.76 10.27
C PRO A 1 -34.97 14.19 10.97
N THR A 2 -34.39 13.13 10.41
CA THR A 2 -33.19 12.48 10.97
C THR A 2 -31.96 13.30 10.55
N PHE A 3 -31.09 13.64 11.48
CA PHE A 3 -29.81 14.23 11.17
C PHE A 3 -28.78 13.12 10.91
N VAL A 4 -28.08 13.18 9.80
CA VAL A 4 -27.06 12.21 9.42
C VAL A 4 -25.69 12.88 9.53
N ASN A 5 -24.75 12.21 10.17
CA ASN A 5 -23.37 12.65 10.29
C ASN A 5 -22.44 11.59 9.67
N LEU A 6 -21.61 11.99 8.72
CA LEU A 6 -20.59 11.12 8.16
C LEU A 6 -19.37 11.12 9.08
N ASP A 7 -19.07 9.97 9.67
CA ASP A 7 -17.84 9.76 10.42
C ASP A 7 -16.76 9.21 9.48
N MET A 8 -15.54 9.72 9.62
CA MET A 8 -14.35 9.28 8.91
C MET A 8 -13.31 8.92 9.96
N GLU A 9 -12.82 7.70 9.94
CA GLU A 9 -11.86 7.22 10.93
C GLU A 9 -10.42 7.16 10.39
N GLU A 10 -10.22 6.76 9.13
CA GLU A 10 -8.91 6.53 8.54
C GLU A 10 -8.52 7.67 7.58
N TYR A 11 -7.23 7.99 7.53
CA TYR A 11 -6.70 9.03 6.63
C TYR A 11 -7.05 8.79 5.17
N ARG A 12 -6.98 7.52 4.73
CA ARG A 12 -7.27 7.15 3.33
C ARG A 12 -8.67 7.54 2.87
N ASP A 13 -9.61 7.68 3.80
CA ASP A 13 -11.00 8.02 3.49
C ASP A 13 -11.29 9.53 3.57
N LEU A 14 -10.33 10.35 4.02
CA LEU A 14 -10.55 11.78 4.25
C LEU A 14 -11.05 12.50 3.00
N GLU A 15 -10.30 12.42 1.91
CA GLU A 15 -10.64 13.14 0.69
C GLU A 15 -11.88 12.57 0.00
N LEU A 16 -12.02 11.23 0.00
CA LEU A 16 -13.20 10.56 -0.52
C LEU A 16 -14.47 11.00 0.22
N THR A 17 -14.42 11.02 1.55
CA THR A 17 -15.56 11.40 2.40
C THR A 17 -15.95 12.86 2.17
N ILE A 18 -14.98 13.77 2.11
CA ILE A 18 -15.24 15.20 1.88
C ILE A 18 -15.88 15.40 0.50
N ARG A 19 -15.32 14.81 -0.57
CA ARG A 19 -15.88 14.94 -1.92
C ARG A 19 -17.26 14.31 -2.05
N ALA A 20 -17.45 13.13 -1.47
CA ALA A 20 -18.77 12.47 -1.46
C ALA A 20 -19.80 13.30 -0.71
N PHE A 21 -19.45 13.85 0.46
CA PHE A 21 -20.31 14.71 1.26
C PHE A 21 -20.74 15.97 0.48
N MET A 22 -19.79 16.68 -0.11
CA MET A 22 -20.08 17.87 -0.91
C MET A 22 -20.95 17.52 -2.11
N LYS A 23 -20.57 16.50 -2.89
CA LYS A 23 -21.32 16.08 -4.09
C LYS A 23 -22.74 15.64 -3.79
N LEU A 24 -22.95 14.85 -2.72
CA LEU A 24 -24.29 14.42 -2.31
C LEU A 24 -25.17 15.61 -1.92
N LEU A 25 -24.63 16.57 -1.18
CA LEU A 25 -25.41 17.73 -0.74
C LEU A 25 -25.62 18.79 -1.82
N ASP A 26 -24.87 18.72 -2.93
CA ASP A 26 -25.09 19.54 -4.13
C ASP A 26 -26.20 18.95 -5.03
N GLU A 27 -26.63 17.70 -4.80
CA GLU A 27 -27.78 17.12 -5.53
C GLU A 27 -29.08 17.88 -5.22
N PRO A 28 -29.87 18.24 -6.24
CA PRO A 28 -31.09 19.05 -6.06
C PRO A 28 -32.06 18.51 -5.00
N GLN A 29 -32.18 17.17 -4.91
CA GLN A 29 -33.06 16.49 -3.96
C GLN A 29 -32.62 16.65 -2.51
N LEU A 30 -31.30 16.88 -2.28
CA LEU A 30 -30.68 16.99 -0.99
C LEU A 30 -30.26 18.44 -0.63
N SER A 31 -30.57 19.39 -1.50
CA SER A 31 -30.17 20.80 -1.33
C SER A 31 -30.62 21.41 0.00
N SER A 32 -31.78 21.03 0.52
CA SER A 32 -32.30 21.52 1.81
C SER A 32 -31.88 20.67 3.02
N LEU A 33 -31.17 19.55 2.81
CA LEU A 33 -30.77 18.64 3.87
C LEU A 33 -29.70 19.27 4.75
N ASN A 34 -29.89 19.22 6.09
CA ASN A 34 -28.85 19.48 7.06
C ASN A 34 -28.13 18.17 7.39
N ALA A 35 -26.83 18.13 7.23
CA ALA A 35 -26.01 16.95 7.49
C ALA A 35 -24.69 17.33 8.17
N GLY A 36 -23.99 16.36 8.72
CA GLY A 36 -22.73 16.54 9.39
C GLY A 36 -21.59 15.73 8.79
N ILE A 37 -20.38 16.20 9.06
CA ILE A 37 -19.12 15.51 8.73
C ILE A 37 -18.14 15.67 9.90
N VAL A 38 -17.26 14.67 10.08
CA VAL A 38 -16.20 14.72 11.10
C VAL A 38 -14.88 15.14 10.48
N LEU A 39 -14.13 16.00 11.17
CA LEU A 39 -12.74 16.32 10.87
C LEU A 39 -11.86 16.04 12.09
N GLN A 40 -10.69 15.46 11.86
CA GLN A 40 -9.76 15.01 12.90
C GLN A 40 -8.53 15.90 12.97
N ALA A 41 -8.38 16.70 14.02
CA ALA A 41 -7.30 17.69 14.15
C ALA A 41 -5.89 17.10 14.31
N TYR A 42 -5.76 15.78 14.50
CA TYR A 42 -4.45 15.13 14.49
C TYR A 42 -3.82 15.07 13.08
N LEU A 43 -4.60 15.39 12.03
CA LEU A 43 -4.12 15.51 10.64
C LEU A 43 -3.81 16.98 10.31
N PRO A 44 -2.64 17.27 9.73
CA PRO A 44 -2.35 18.59 9.14
C PRO A 44 -3.40 19.03 8.11
N ASP A 45 -3.93 18.08 7.37
CA ASP A 45 -4.94 18.20 6.30
C ASP A 45 -6.27 18.77 6.79
N THR A 46 -6.57 18.65 8.08
CA THR A 46 -7.85 19.11 8.68
C THR A 46 -8.07 20.60 8.51
N PHE A 47 -7.04 21.42 8.67
CA PHE A 47 -7.19 22.86 8.53
C PHE A 47 -7.48 23.28 7.07
N PRO A 48 -6.75 22.82 6.05
CA PRO A 48 -7.13 23.00 4.64
C PRO A 48 -8.54 22.47 4.30
N ALA A 49 -8.91 21.29 4.82
CA ALA A 49 -10.25 20.74 4.62
C ALA A 49 -11.35 21.63 5.19
N LEU A 50 -11.13 22.17 6.38
CA LEU A 50 -12.03 23.13 7.03
C LEU A 50 -12.17 24.42 6.19
N GLN A 51 -11.05 24.92 5.65
CA GLN A 51 -11.03 26.09 4.77
C GLN A 51 -11.74 25.86 3.43
N ARG A 52 -11.82 24.62 2.96
CA ARG A 52 -12.56 24.24 1.75
C ARG A 52 -14.07 24.07 2.02
N LEU A 53 -14.43 23.35 3.07
CA LEU A 53 -15.82 23.06 3.42
C LEU A 53 -16.61 24.31 3.84
N THR A 54 -15.99 25.21 4.57
CA THR A 54 -16.67 26.38 5.14
C THR A 54 -17.19 27.37 4.08
N PRO A 55 -16.39 27.84 3.11
CA PRO A 55 -16.91 28.72 2.06
C PRO A 55 -17.99 28.04 1.20
N TRP A 56 -17.80 26.75 0.86
CA TRP A 56 -18.81 25.99 0.11
C TRP A 56 -20.14 25.92 0.87
N ALA A 57 -20.12 25.62 2.17
CA ALA A 57 -21.32 25.58 2.99
C ALA A 57 -22.02 26.95 3.11
N ASN A 58 -21.23 28.03 3.23
CA ASN A 58 -21.77 29.38 3.27
C ASN A 58 -22.44 29.77 1.94
N GLU A 59 -21.84 29.46 0.79
CA GLU A 59 -22.47 29.69 -0.53
C GLU A 59 -23.73 28.85 -0.69
N ARG A 60 -23.72 27.58 -0.28
CA ARG A 60 -24.90 26.72 -0.28
C ARG A 60 -26.04 27.34 0.55
N LYS A 61 -25.75 27.89 1.72
CA LYS A 61 -26.71 28.56 2.58
C LYS A 61 -27.30 29.82 1.93
N LYS A 62 -26.48 30.65 1.30
CA LYS A 62 -26.91 31.88 0.61
C LYS A 62 -27.94 31.63 -0.49
N VAL A 63 -27.83 30.50 -1.20
CA VAL A 63 -28.81 30.11 -2.24
C VAL A 63 -30.02 29.36 -1.67
N GLY A 64 -30.22 29.37 -0.34
CA GLY A 64 -31.37 28.75 0.31
C GLY A 64 -31.21 27.27 0.66
N GLY A 65 -30.01 26.73 0.56
CA GLY A 65 -29.68 25.36 0.94
C GLY A 65 -29.64 25.13 2.45
N GLY A 66 -29.52 23.87 2.85
CA GLY A 66 -29.37 23.46 4.23
C GLY A 66 -27.98 23.83 4.81
N GLU A 67 -27.85 23.74 6.12
CA GLU A 67 -26.59 23.97 6.85
C GLU A 67 -25.82 22.66 6.98
N ILE A 68 -24.50 22.77 7.20
CA ILE A 68 -23.70 21.63 7.60
C ILE A 68 -23.25 21.74 9.04
N LYS A 69 -23.00 20.60 9.68
CA LYS A 69 -22.33 20.51 10.98
C LYS A 69 -20.96 19.86 10.79
N ILE A 70 -19.91 20.53 11.22
CA ILE A 70 -18.56 19.94 11.26
C ILE A 70 -18.28 19.56 12.70
N ARG A 71 -18.21 18.24 12.98
CA ARG A 71 -17.72 17.73 14.25
C ARG A 71 -16.20 17.76 14.22
N LEU A 72 -15.60 18.56 15.08
CA LEU A 72 -14.15 18.63 15.22
C LEU A 72 -13.71 17.78 16.41
N VAL A 73 -12.92 16.74 16.14
CA VAL A 73 -12.30 15.85 17.12
C VAL A 73 -10.77 15.98 17.07
N LYS A 74 -10.07 15.49 18.09
CA LYS A 74 -8.60 15.42 18.00
C LYS A 74 -8.13 14.28 17.11
N GLY A 75 -8.75 13.14 17.20
CA GLY A 75 -8.46 11.92 16.43
C GLY A 75 -8.31 10.72 17.34
N ALA A 76 -8.73 9.57 16.85
CA ALA A 76 -8.84 8.34 17.64
C ALA A 76 -8.05 7.15 17.08
N ASN A 77 -7.49 7.25 15.88
CA ASN A 77 -6.93 6.12 15.15
C ASN A 77 -5.40 6.15 15.03
N LEU A 78 -4.70 6.90 15.87
CA LEU A 78 -3.25 7.14 15.75
C LEU A 78 -2.43 5.84 15.68
N ALA A 79 -2.80 4.81 16.47
CA ALA A 79 -2.09 3.54 16.47
C ALA A 79 -2.24 2.81 15.13
N MET A 80 -3.45 2.78 14.58
CA MET A 80 -3.74 2.15 13.28
C MET A 80 -3.07 2.91 12.13
N GLU A 81 -3.11 4.24 12.13
CA GLU A 81 -2.42 5.08 11.15
C GLU A 81 -0.90 4.85 11.13
N LYS A 82 -0.30 4.64 12.32
CA LYS A 82 1.13 4.30 12.42
C LYS A 82 1.44 2.93 11.85
N VAL A 83 0.60 1.94 12.12
CA VAL A 83 0.77 0.57 11.59
C VAL A 83 0.61 0.56 10.08
N ASP A 84 -0.45 1.18 9.57
CA ASP A 84 -0.72 1.28 8.14
C ASP A 84 0.46 1.97 7.40
N ALA A 85 0.92 3.10 7.92
CA ALA A 85 2.06 3.80 7.36
C ALA A 85 3.35 2.95 7.39
N ALA A 86 3.58 2.19 8.46
CA ALA A 86 4.77 1.34 8.57
C ALA A 86 4.72 0.14 7.61
N LEU A 87 3.54 -0.45 7.39
CA LEU A 87 3.37 -1.58 6.48
C LEU A 87 3.64 -1.21 5.01
N HIS A 88 3.42 0.06 4.65
CA HIS A 88 3.57 0.57 3.29
C HIS A 88 4.78 1.51 3.10
N GLU A 89 5.65 1.62 4.11
CA GLU A 89 6.78 2.56 4.16
C GLU A 89 6.40 4.04 3.97
N TRP A 90 5.15 4.38 4.23
CA TRP A 90 4.66 5.77 4.14
C TRP A 90 5.08 6.62 5.34
N ASN A 91 5.10 7.93 5.17
CA ASN A 91 5.09 8.83 6.30
C ASN A 91 3.73 8.73 7.01
N GLN A 92 3.73 8.73 8.35
CA GLN A 92 2.44 8.77 9.04
C GLN A 92 1.70 10.08 8.72
N ALA A 93 0.40 9.99 8.43
CA ALA A 93 -0.42 11.16 8.12
C ALA A 93 -0.62 12.07 9.35
N PRO A 94 -0.91 11.54 10.57
CA PRO A 94 -1.04 12.36 11.77
C PRO A 94 0.26 13.08 12.17
N TYR A 95 0.13 14.17 12.91
CA TYR A 95 1.25 14.81 13.59
C TYR A 95 2.02 13.84 14.48
N GLU A 96 3.30 14.14 14.72
CA GLU A 96 4.13 13.31 15.57
C GLU A 96 3.85 13.48 17.05
N THR A 97 3.52 14.70 17.45
CA THR A 97 3.39 15.06 18.84
C THR A 97 1.96 15.52 19.20
N LYS A 98 1.57 15.22 20.43
CA LYS A 98 0.30 15.72 20.98
C LYS A 98 0.24 17.25 21.02
N ALA A 99 1.37 17.93 21.20
CA ALA A 99 1.44 19.38 21.21
C ALA A 99 1.00 19.99 19.87
N GLU A 100 1.41 19.39 18.76
CA GLU A 100 0.98 19.79 17.41
C GLU A 100 -0.51 19.54 17.19
N VAL A 101 -1.02 18.38 17.66
CA VAL A 101 -2.46 18.07 17.61
C VAL A 101 -3.28 19.09 18.38
N ASP A 102 -2.86 19.41 19.61
CA ASP A 102 -3.54 20.38 20.45
C ASP A 102 -3.48 21.81 19.85
N ALA A 103 -2.36 22.17 19.22
CA ALA A 103 -2.21 23.43 18.52
C ALA A 103 -3.12 23.53 17.28
N ASN A 104 -3.15 22.47 16.46
CA ASN A 104 -4.02 22.41 15.28
C ASN A 104 -5.50 22.41 15.64
N TYR A 105 -5.90 21.70 16.70
CA TYR A 105 -7.27 21.73 17.20
C TYR A 105 -7.70 23.16 17.56
N LYS A 106 -6.83 23.90 18.26
CA LYS A 106 -7.08 25.31 18.62
C LYS A 106 -7.07 26.23 17.41
N ARG A 107 -6.20 25.98 16.42
CA ARG A 107 -6.20 26.73 15.15
C ARG A 107 -7.52 26.57 14.41
N CYS A 108 -7.98 25.33 14.27
CA CYS A 108 -9.24 25.03 13.59
C CYS A 108 -10.42 25.72 14.28
N LEU A 109 -10.51 25.64 15.62
CA LEU A 109 -11.56 26.28 16.39
C LEU A 109 -11.48 27.82 16.30
N ASP A 110 -10.29 28.41 16.50
CA ASP A 110 -10.12 29.87 16.43
C ASP A 110 -10.47 30.41 15.04
N TRP A 111 -10.17 29.66 13.98
CA TRP A 111 -10.50 30.06 12.62
C TRP A 111 -12.00 29.94 12.34
N VAL A 112 -12.60 28.77 12.63
CA VAL A 112 -13.98 28.48 12.19
C VAL A 112 -15.02 29.25 13.04
N LEU A 113 -14.73 29.53 14.32
CA LEU A 113 -15.65 30.26 15.22
C LEU A 113 -15.69 31.77 14.94
N ARG A 114 -15.14 32.25 13.85
CA ARG A 114 -15.34 33.63 13.40
C ARG A 114 -16.72 33.80 12.78
N PRO A 115 -17.48 34.84 13.06
CA PRO A 115 -18.86 35.02 12.58
C PRO A 115 -18.98 34.85 11.06
N GLU A 116 -18.02 35.36 10.28
CA GLU A 116 -18.00 35.30 8.83
C GLU A 116 -17.87 33.87 8.29
N HIS A 117 -17.45 32.90 9.11
CA HIS A 117 -17.33 31.49 8.73
C HIS A 117 -18.56 30.66 9.12
N MET A 118 -19.46 31.18 9.94
CA MET A 118 -20.52 30.41 10.59
C MET A 118 -21.89 30.55 9.93
N GLU A 119 -22.00 31.19 8.76
CA GLU A 119 -23.30 31.46 8.11
C GLU A 119 -24.03 30.16 7.71
N GLY A 120 -23.31 29.24 7.06
CA GLY A 120 -23.81 27.92 6.64
C GLY A 120 -23.26 26.75 7.47
N VAL A 121 -22.45 27.04 8.51
CA VAL A 121 -21.73 26.04 9.29
C VAL A 121 -22.15 26.06 10.75
N ARG A 122 -22.36 24.88 11.32
CA ARG A 122 -22.41 24.64 12.76
C ARG A 122 -21.22 23.80 13.18
N ILE A 123 -20.75 23.96 14.41
CA ILE A 123 -19.62 23.19 14.95
C ILE A 123 -20.09 22.26 16.06
N GLY A 124 -19.76 20.96 15.91
CA GLY A 124 -19.77 19.98 16.97
C GLY A 124 -18.37 19.97 17.64
N LEU A 125 -18.28 20.53 18.81
CA LEU A 125 -17.03 20.63 19.57
C LEU A 125 -16.90 19.38 20.45
N ALA A 126 -16.15 18.39 19.97
CA ALA A 126 -15.99 17.12 20.65
C ALA A 126 -14.70 17.10 21.46
N SER A 127 -14.83 17.19 22.79
CA SER A 127 -13.68 17.14 23.71
C SER A 127 -14.10 16.83 25.14
N HIS A 128 -13.27 16.02 25.82
CA HIS A 128 -13.31 15.85 27.28
C HIS A 128 -12.29 16.72 28.01
N ASN A 129 -11.41 17.42 27.29
CA ASN A 129 -10.47 18.35 27.88
C ASN A 129 -11.17 19.63 28.27
N LEU A 130 -11.34 19.85 29.58
CA LEU A 130 -12.09 20.99 30.13
C LEU A 130 -11.45 22.35 29.81
N PHE A 131 -10.14 22.43 29.56
CA PHE A 131 -9.50 23.66 29.10
C PHE A 131 -9.94 24.01 27.67
N ASP A 132 -10.04 23.00 26.78
CA ASP A 132 -10.54 23.20 25.42
C ASP A 132 -12.01 23.63 25.44
N VAL A 133 -12.84 22.96 26.25
CA VAL A 133 -14.26 23.27 26.39
C VAL A 133 -14.47 24.69 26.90
N ALA A 134 -13.81 25.06 28.02
CA ALA A 134 -13.94 26.36 28.62
C ALA A 134 -13.44 27.49 27.69
N TRP A 135 -12.29 27.29 27.06
CA TRP A 135 -11.76 28.26 26.10
C TRP A 135 -12.70 28.48 24.92
N SER A 136 -13.21 27.42 24.36
CA SER A 136 -14.15 27.51 23.23
C SER A 136 -15.48 28.13 23.63
N HIS A 137 -16.00 27.82 24.83
CA HIS A 137 -17.22 28.42 25.35
C HIS A 137 -17.06 29.94 25.47
N LEU A 138 -15.97 30.41 26.09
CA LEU A 138 -15.70 31.85 26.21
C LEU A 138 -15.52 32.51 24.83
N LEU A 139 -14.84 31.85 23.91
CA LEU A 139 -14.62 32.34 22.55
C LEU A 139 -15.93 32.47 21.77
N THR A 140 -16.86 31.50 21.92
CA THR A 140 -18.19 31.60 21.29
C THR A 140 -19.04 32.71 21.83
N GLN A 141 -18.95 32.99 23.13
CA GLN A 141 -19.63 34.13 23.77
C GLN A 141 -19.06 35.46 23.29
N GLU A 142 -17.72 35.62 23.30
CA GLU A 142 -17.03 36.82 22.83
C GLU A 142 -17.38 37.16 21.38
N ARG A 143 -17.52 36.13 20.52
CA ARG A 143 -17.80 36.28 19.09
C ARG A 143 -19.30 36.25 18.74
N ASN A 144 -20.18 36.07 19.73
CA ASN A 144 -21.64 35.99 19.54
C ASN A 144 -22.07 34.87 18.56
N VAL A 145 -21.44 33.68 18.66
CA VAL A 145 -21.73 32.51 17.84
C VAL A 145 -22.12 31.28 18.67
N SER A 146 -22.54 31.45 19.90
CA SER A 146 -22.86 30.36 20.83
C SER A 146 -24.02 29.48 20.33
N ASP A 147 -24.96 30.04 19.57
CA ASP A 147 -26.08 29.33 18.95
C ASP A 147 -25.67 28.43 17.76
N ARG A 148 -24.42 28.58 17.27
CA ARG A 148 -23.85 27.84 16.15
C ARG A 148 -22.98 26.69 16.62
N VAL A 149 -22.77 26.49 17.92
CA VAL A 149 -21.86 25.51 18.49
C VAL A 149 -22.62 24.53 19.39
N GLU A 150 -22.39 23.25 19.19
CA GLU A 150 -22.87 22.18 20.05
C GLU A 150 -21.66 21.49 20.70
N PHE A 151 -21.65 21.45 22.04
CA PHE A 151 -20.62 20.70 22.75
C PHE A 151 -20.96 19.22 22.74
N GLU A 152 -19.95 18.36 22.53
CA GLU A 152 -20.12 16.92 22.40
C GLU A 152 -19.17 16.16 23.32
N MET A 153 -19.68 15.15 24.00
CA MET A 153 -18.91 14.25 24.87
C MET A 153 -19.33 12.82 24.68
N LEU A 154 -18.45 11.88 25.01
CA LEU A 154 -18.78 10.45 25.02
C LEU A 154 -19.57 10.11 26.28
N GLN A 155 -20.65 9.36 26.13
CA GLN A 155 -21.46 8.90 27.26
C GLN A 155 -20.64 7.97 28.16
N GLY A 156 -20.77 8.16 29.47
CA GLY A 156 -20.15 7.29 30.46
C GLY A 156 -18.72 7.63 30.86
N MET A 157 -17.99 8.41 30.05
CA MET A 157 -16.56 8.67 30.29
C MET A 157 -16.30 9.67 31.44
N ALA A 158 -17.10 10.70 31.56
CA ALA A 158 -16.95 11.76 32.56
C ALA A 158 -18.31 12.36 32.95
N PRO A 159 -19.20 11.60 33.65
CA PRO A 159 -20.59 12.01 33.85
C PRO A 159 -20.76 13.30 34.68
N ALA A 160 -19.87 13.56 35.65
CA ALA A 160 -19.94 14.76 36.47
C ALA A 160 -19.58 16.02 35.68
N GLN A 161 -18.52 15.93 34.86
CA GLN A 161 -18.08 17.02 33.97
C GLN A 161 -19.10 17.26 32.88
N ALA A 162 -19.67 16.19 32.28
CA ALA A 162 -20.74 16.34 31.29
C ALA A 162 -21.95 17.09 31.83
N ARG A 163 -22.37 16.81 33.08
CA ARG A 163 -23.46 17.60 33.73
C ARG A 163 -23.10 19.05 33.90
N GLN A 164 -21.85 19.35 34.27
CA GLN A 164 -21.41 20.74 34.45
C GLN A 164 -21.35 21.47 33.10
N VAL A 165 -20.77 20.85 32.08
CA VAL A 165 -20.74 21.42 30.72
C VAL A 165 -22.15 21.70 30.23
N TYR A 166 -23.10 20.75 30.41
CA TYR A 166 -24.50 20.95 30.06
C TYR A 166 -25.11 22.18 30.76
N ALA A 167 -24.84 22.34 32.06
CA ALA A 167 -25.36 23.46 32.84
C ALA A 167 -24.81 24.83 32.38
N ASP A 168 -23.53 24.89 32.03
CA ASP A 168 -22.85 26.12 31.62
C ASP A 168 -23.15 26.52 30.17
N THR A 169 -23.33 25.54 29.29
CA THR A 169 -23.53 25.75 27.83
C THR A 169 -24.99 25.64 27.40
N LEU A 170 -25.89 25.25 28.31
CA LEU A 170 -27.31 25.00 28.06
C LEU A 170 -27.61 23.97 26.98
N GLY A 171 -26.66 23.10 26.68
CA GLY A 171 -26.80 22.02 25.72
C GLY A 171 -25.55 21.15 25.64
N LEU A 172 -25.74 19.83 25.51
CA LEU A 172 -24.65 18.87 25.33
C LEU A 172 -25.16 17.65 24.54
N LEU A 173 -24.47 17.31 23.49
CA LEU A 173 -24.70 16.04 22.79
C LEU A 173 -23.85 14.94 23.45
N LEU A 174 -24.49 13.87 23.89
CA LEU A 174 -23.79 12.67 24.34
C LEU A 174 -23.76 11.66 23.21
N TYR A 175 -22.54 11.35 22.74
CA TYR A 175 -22.31 10.32 21.75
C TYR A 175 -22.27 8.95 22.43
N THR A 176 -23.01 7.98 21.87
CA THR A 176 -22.99 6.60 22.32
C THR A 176 -23.05 5.65 21.12
N PRO A 177 -22.22 4.60 21.10
CA PRO A 177 -22.33 3.56 20.07
C PRO A 177 -23.63 2.77 20.28
N ILE A 178 -24.35 2.51 19.19
CA ILE A 178 -25.52 1.63 19.17
C ILE A 178 -25.25 0.53 18.16
N VAL A 179 -25.23 -0.72 18.62
CA VAL A 179 -24.96 -1.90 17.80
C VAL A 179 -26.07 -2.94 17.96
N GLY A 180 -26.31 -3.72 16.92
CA GLY A 180 -27.16 -4.92 17.00
C GLY A 180 -26.53 -5.98 17.90
N ARG A 181 -27.35 -6.93 18.38
CA ARG A 181 -26.82 -8.04 19.18
C ARG A 181 -25.84 -8.93 18.42
N ALA A 182 -26.04 -9.06 17.11
CA ALA A 182 -25.17 -9.83 16.22
C ALA A 182 -23.79 -9.17 16.03
N ASP A 183 -23.71 -7.84 16.22
CA ASP A 183 -22.51 -7.03 15.95
C ASP A 183 -21.83 -6.59 17.27
N PHE A 184 -22.13 -7.24 18.39
CA PHE A 184 -21.62 -6.83 19.70
C PHE A 184 -20.10 -6.89 19.78
N ASP A 185 -19.46 -7.81 19.08
CA ASP A 185 -18.01 -7.96 19.03
C ASP A 185 -17.32 -6.72 18.45
N VAL A 186 -17.99 -6.03 17.49
CA VAL A 186 -17.51 -4.76 16.92
C VAL A 186 -17.50 -3.66 17.99
N ALA A 187 -18.51 -3.63 18.88
CA ALA A 187 -18.56 -2.68 19.99
C ALA A 187 -17.44 -2.88 21.01
N ILE A 188 -16.96 -4.11 21.17
CA ILE A 188 -15.82 -4.42 22.05
C ILE A 188 -14.55 -3.74 21.53
N SER A 189 -14.27 -3.83 20.23
CA SER A 189 -13.12 -3.15 19.60
C SER A 189 -13.17 -1.64 19.78
N TYR A 190 -14.35 -1.04 19.65
CA TYR A 190 -14.56 0.38 19.93
C TYR A 190 -14.24 0.72 21.40
N LEU A 191 -14.70 -0.08 22.35
CA LEU A 191 -14.46 0.11 23.77
C LEU A 191 -12.97 0.00 24.11
N PHE A 192 -12.26 -0.98 23.57
CA PHE A 192 -10.82 -1.16 23.79
C PHE A 192 -10.03 0.06 23.33
N ARG A 193 -10.29 0.59 22.13
CA ARG A 193 -9.63 1.82 21.66
C ARG A 193 -9.85 2.99 22.62
N ARG A 194 -11.05 3.13 23.18
CA ARG A 194 -11.35 4.18 24.17
C ARG A 194 -10.59 3.98 25.49
N LEU A 195 -10.45 2.74 25.94
CA LEU A 195 -9.70 2.43 27.15
C LEU A 195 -8.20 2.72 26.97
N GLU A 196 -7.62 2.34 25.83
CA GLU A 196 -6.22 2.65 25.50
C GLU A 196 -5.95 4.13 25.42
N GLU A 197 -6.79 4.89 24.73
CA GLU A 197 -6.68 6.35 24.65
C GLU A 197 -6.70 6.98 26.04
N ASN A 198 -7.61 6.54 26.91
CA ASN A 198 -7.75 7.11 28.25
C ASN A 198 -6.59 6.72 29.18
N ALA A 199 -5.93 5.58 28.90
CA ALA A 199 -4.78 5.13 29.67
C ALA A 199 -3.47 5.83 29.29
N SER A 200 -3.41 6.50 28.15
CA SER A 200 -2.20 7.17 27.69
C SER A 200 -1.79 8.31 28.64
N GLU A 201 -0.46 8.46 28.83
CA GLU A 201 0.09 9.45 29.78
C GLU A 201 -0.30 10.90 29.46
N ASP A 202 -0.50 11.18 28.20
CA ASP A 202 -0.85 12.51 27.71
C ASP A 202 -2.35 12.81 27.70
N ASN A 203 -3.21 11.83 28.00
CA ASN A 203 -4.65 12.02 27.95
C ASN A 203 -5.15 12.81 29.18
N PHE A 204 -5.95 13.83 28.95
CA PHE A 204 -6.56 14.63 29.99
C PHE A 204 -7.41 13.81 30.98
N LEU A 205 -8.13 12.80 30.49
CA LEU A 205 -9.00 11.96 31.32
C LEU A 205 -8.25 11.13 32.38
N ARG A 206 -7.01 10.75 32.10
CA ARG A 206 -6.15 10.05 33.07
C ARG A 206 -5.91 10.88 34.33
N HIS A 207 -5.81 12.19 34.19
CA HIS A 207 -5.54 13.11 35.27
C HIS A 207 -6.82 13.65 35.93
N LEU A 208 -7.98 13.41 35.36
CA LEU A 208 -9.25 14.02 35.74
C LEU A 208 -9.59 13.89 37.25
N PHE A 209 -9.30 12.70 37.83
CA PHE A 209 -9.61 12.42 39.22
C PHE A 209 -8.60 13.03 40.23
N THR A 210 -7.42 13.40 39.75
CA THR A 210 -6.34 14.01 40.57
C THR A 210 -6.19 15.52 40.35
N LEU A 211 -6.93 16.08 39.38
CA LEU A 211 -6.84 17.49 39.02
C LEU A 211 -7.43 18.37 40.12
N LYS A 212 -6.57 19.04 40.86
CA LYS A 212 -6.92 20.09 41.80
C LYS A 212 -6.21 21.38 41.37
N SER A 213 -6.80 22.52 41.60
CA SER A 213 -6.31 23.83 41.14
C SER A 213 -4.87 24.18 41.56
N ASP A 214 -4.37 23.53 42.60
CA ASP A 214 -3.01 23.71 43.14
C ASP A 214 -2.08 22.52 42.89
N SER A 215 -2.57 21.48 42.19
CA SER A 215 -1.77 20.29 41.90
C SER A 215 -0.78 20.54 40.75
N GLN A 216 0.34 19.78 40.73
CA GLN A 216 1.32 19.85 39.66
C GLN A 216 0.70 19.42 38.32
N GLU A 217 -0.23 18.46 38.35
CA GLU A 217 -0.96 17.96 37.16
C GLU A 217 -1.78 19.13 36.55
N PHE A 218 -2.46 19.90 37.35
CA PHE A 218 -3.22 21.08 36.90
C PHE A 218 -2.27 22.10 36.25
N LEU A 219 -1.17 22.43 36.89
CA LEU A 219 -0.18 23.37 36.36
C LEU A 219 0.43 22.86 35.02
N ASN A 220 0.68 21.57 34.91
CA ASN A 220 1.13 20.95 33.66
C ASN A 220 0.07 21.10 32.56
N GLN A 221 -1.20 20.85 32.85
CA GLN A 221 -2.28 21.02 31.87
C GLN A 221 -2.43 22.48 31.45
N VAL A 222 -2.31 23.42 32.37
CA VAL A 222 -2.29 24.89 32.07
C VAL A 222 -1.13 25.22 31.14
N LYS A 223 0.07 24.68 31.40
CA LYS A 223 1.24 24.92 30.55
C LYS A 223 1.02 24.37 29.12
N GLN A 224 0.54 23.14 28.99
CA GLN A 224 0.22 22.52 27.69
C GLN A 224 -0.84 23.35 26.95
N PHE A 225 -1.92 23.74 27.61
CA PHE A 225 -2.98 24.58 27.03
C PHE A 225 -2.42 25.90 26.51
N ARG A 226 -1.66 26.63 27.32
CA ARG A 226 -1.06 27.91 26.93
C ARG A 226 -0.10 27.77 25.76
N HIS A 227 0.71 26.73 25.77
CA HIS A 227 1.60 26.41 24.64
C HIS A 227 0.82 26.18 23.35
N ALA A 228 -0.20 25.31 23.37
CA ALA A 228 -1.04 25.05 22.22
C ALA A 228 -1.77 26.29 21.68
N VAL A 229 -2.22 27.19 22.56
CA VAL A 229 -2.81 28.46 22.14
C VAL A 229 -1.77 29.38 21.50
N ALA A 230 -0.56 29.45 22.06
CA ALA A 230 0.50 30.30 21.53
C ALA A 230 0.97 29.86 20.16
N THR A 231 1.16 28.52 19.96
CA THR A 231 1.72 27.93 18.73
C THR A 231 0.70 27.58 17.66
N ARG A 232 -0.60 27.80 17.88
CA ARG A 232 -1.69 27.37 16.99
C ARG A 232 -1.55 27.84 15.53
N TRP A 233 -0.91 28.99 15.30
CA TRP A 233 -0.68 29.51 13.96
C TRP A 233 0.69 29.18 13.39
N GLU A 234 1.56 28.54 14.18
CA GLU A 234 2.91 28.13 13.78
C GLU A 234 2.96 26.67 13.32
N VAL A 235 2.00 25.83 13.77
CA VAL A 235 1.94 24.42 13.42
C VAL A 235 1.71 24.25 11.91
N SER A 236 2.47 23.34 11.27
CA SER A 236 2.34 23.08 9.84
C SER A 236 0.93 22.60 9.47
N SER A 237 0.45 23.01 8.30
CA SER A 237 -0.74 22.44 7.65
C SER A 237 -0.41 21.68 6.37
N THR A 238 0.88 21.45 6.10
CA THR A 238 1.32 20.66 4.96
C THR A 238 1.02 19.19 5.20
N PRO A 239 0.29 18.51 4.28
CA PRO A 239 0.03 17.09 4.38
C PRO A 239 1.33 16.29 4.43
N ARG A 240 1.49 15.44 5.45
CA ARG A 240 2.74 14.72 5.68
C ARG A 240 2.90 13.51 4.76
N ARG A 241 1.79 12.92 4.32
CA ARG A 241 1.78 11.75 3.43
C ARG A 241 2.34 12.07 2.04
N HIS A 242 2.35 13.33 1.63
CA HIS A 242 2.87 13.78 0.33
C HIS A 242 4.40 13.90 0.28
N GLU A 243 5.09 13.81 1.42
CA GLU A 243 6.55 13.88 1.46
C GLU A 243 7.16 12.54 1.05
N ILE A 244 7.92 12.53 -0.07
CA ILE A 244 8.66 11.36 -0.53
C ILE A 244 10.01 11.32 0.17
N LYS A 245 10.30 10.22 0.88
CA LYS A 245 11.62 9.97 1.46
C LYS A 245 12.66 9.82 0.34
N ASN A 246 13.79 10.53 0.43
CA ASN A 246 14.90 10.32 -0.50
C ASN A 246 15.72 9.11 -0.06
N LEU A 247 15.36 7.93 -0.54
CA LEU A 247 15.95 6.65 -0.15
C LEU A 247 17.40 6.48 -0.61
N ASN A 248 17.83 7.17 -1.67
CA ASN A 248 19.20 7.08 -2.17
C ASN A 248 20.25 7.74 -1.24
N LYS A 249 19.81 8.59 -0.32
CA LYS A 249 20.65 9.25 0.68
C LYS A 249 20.53 8.62 2.07
N ALA A 250 19.69 7.62 2.24
CA ALA A 250 19.56 6.91 3.50
C ALA A 250 20.85 6.10 3.79
N LYS A 251 21.28 6.08 5.05
CA LYS A 251 22.43 5.25 5.47
C LYS A 251 22.07 3.77 5.58
N ASP A 252 20.83 3.49 5.89
CA ASP A 252 20.26 2.16 6.03
C ASP A 252 19.38 1.84 4.84
N PHE A 253 19.22 0.57 4.52
CA PHE A 253 18.31 0.11 3.49
C PHE A 253 16.86 0.26 3.98
N PHE A 254 16.01 0.87 3.13
CA PHE A 254 14.57 0.93 3.29
C PHE A 254 13.91 0.53 1.99
N ASN A 255 12.80 -0.17 2.09
CA ASN A 255 11.98 -0.50 0.93
C ASN A 255 11.40 0.77 0.29
N HIS A 256 11.15 0.71 -1.00
CA HIS A 256 10.42 1.77 -1.69
C HIS A 256 8.97 1.78 -1.19
N PRO A 257 8.43 2.95 -0.83
CA PRO A 257 7.05 3.03 -0.36
C PRO A 257 6.07 2.63 -1.45
N ASP A 258 5.02 1.92 -1.05
CA ASP A 258 3.90 1.63 -1.94
C ASP A 258 3.24 2.91 -2.44
N THR A 259 2.64 2.87 -3.61
CA THR A 259 1.85 3.99 -4.12
C THR A 259 0.58 4.16 -3.30
N ASP A 260 0.40 5.32 -2.68
CA ASP A 260 -0.79 5.62 -1.89
C ASP A 260 -1.97 5.99 -2.79
N PRO A 261 -3.02 5.15 -2.93
CA PRO A 261 -4.16 5.41 -3.80
C PRO A 261 -5.09 6.49 -3.27
N SER A 262 -4.94 6.91 -2.01
CA SER A 262 -5.76 7.97 -1.39
C SER A 262 -5.34 9.37 -1.84
N LEU A 263 -4.11 9.54 -2.35
CA LEU A 263 -3.58 10.82 -2.79
C LEU A 263 -4.16 11.25 -4.14
N GLU A 264 -4.54 12.51 -4.25
CA GLU A 264 -5.05 13.09 -5.50
C GLU A 264 -4.04 12.98 -6.64
N THR A 265 -2.76 13.19 -6.36
CA THR A 265 -1.67 13.03 -7.33
C THR A 265 -1.60 11.61 -7.90
N THR A 266 -1.80 10.59 -7.05
CA THR A 266 -1.87 9.19 -7.49
C THR A 266 -3.11 8.93 -8.35
N GLN A 267 -4.26 9.44 -7.94
CA GLN A 267 -5.50 9.29 -8.72
C GLN A 267 -5.40 9.95 -10.11
N ASP A 268 -4.74 11.09 -10.21
CA ASP A 268 -4.50 11.77 -11.48
C ASP A 268 -3.47 11.03 -12.35
N TRP A 269 -2.43 10.47 -11.74
CA TRP A 269 -1.50 9.58 -12.42
C TRP A 269 -2.22 8.34 -12.98
N ILE A 270 -3.03 7.67 -12.18
CA ILE A 270 -3.85 6.51 -12.59
C ILE A 270 -4.72 6.87 -13.82
N LYS A 271 -5.42 8.01 -13.78
CA LYS A 271 -6.22 8.49 -14.93
C LYS A 271 -5.38 8.73 -16.17
N SER A 272 -4.15 9.21 -15.98
CA SER A 272 -3.24 9.53 -17.10
C SER A 272 -2.72 8.29 -17.84
N ILE A 273 -2.59 7.16 -17.15
CA ILE A 273 -2.13 5.89 -17.73
C ILE A 273 -3.27 4.97 -18.17
N HIS A 274 -4.48 5.16 -17.62
CA HIS A 274 -5.63 4.33 -17.92
C HIS A 274 -5.97 4.33 -19.42
N GLY A 275 -6.13 3.14 -19.99
CA GLY A 275 -6.46 2.96 -21.41
C GLY A 275 -5.30 3.16 -22.39
N ARG A 276 -4.07 3.45 -21.91
CA ARG A 276 -2.89 3.49 -22.77
C ARG A 276 -2.48 2.08 -23.17
N ALA A 277 -2.01 1.94 -24.43
CA ALA A 277 -1.47 0.67 -24.93
C ALA A 277 0.05 0.57 -24.63
N PRO A 278 0.57 -0.65 -24.39
CA PRO A 278 2.00 -0.86 -24.18
C PRO A 278 2.79 -0.56 -25.46
N GLN A 279 4.04 -0.15 -25.28
CA GLN A 279 4.97 -0.03 -26.38
C GLN A 279 5.33 -1.41 -26.95
N LYS A 280 5.54 -1.47 -28.24
CA LYS A 280 5.98 -2.72 -28.90
C LYS A 280 7.42 -3.05 -28.53
N ILE A 281 7.69 -4.35 -28.38
CA ILE A 281 9.06 -4.84 -28.21
C ILE A 281 9.91 -4.49 -29.42
N LYS A 282 11.16 -4.09 -29.19
CA LYS A 282 12.10 -3.66 -30.22
C LYS A 282 13.06 -4.77 -30.65
N THR A 283 13.45 -5.61 -29.69
CA THR A 283 14.42 -6.68 -29.92
C THR A 283 13.80 -7.84 -30.69
N GLN A 284 14.44 -8.23 -31.79
CA GLN A 284 14.03 -9.39 -32.61
C GLN A 284 14.45 -10.71 -31.95
N ILE A 285 13.81 -11.81 -32.34
CA ILE A 285 14.19 -13.15 -31.92
C ILE A 285 15.49 -13.54 -32.65
N THR A 286 16.49 -14.00 -31.90
CA THR A 286 17.76 -14.52 -32.41
C THR A 286 17.58 -15.96 -32.82
N THR A 287 17.91 -16.27 -34.04
CA THR A 287 17.76 -17.62 -34.67
C THR A 287 19.08 -18.20 -35.13
N SER A 288 20.21 -17.55 -34.85
CA SER A 288 21.57 -17.96 -35.29
C SER A 288 22.41 -18.32 -34.07
N VAL A 289 23.07 -19.48 -34.18
CA VAL A 289 24.06 -19.95 -33.19
C VAL A 289 25.28 -19.03 -33.18
N GLU A 290 25.68 -18.50 -34.33
CA GLU A 290 26.81 -17.59 -34.49
C GLU A 290 26.56 -16.27 -33.74
N ASP A 291 25.33 -15.76 -33.74
CA ASP A 291 24.97 -14.59 -32.94
C ASP A 291 25.07 -14.86 -31.45
N ILE A 292 24.62 -16.01 -30.97
CA ILE A 292 24.77 -16.42 -29.56
C ILE A 292 26.25 -16.47 -29.16
N GLN A 293 27.11 -17.07 -29.99
CA GLN A 293 28.57 -17.14 -29.75
C GLN A 293 29.16 -15.72 -29.65
N ARG A 294 28.77 -14.85 -30.55
CA ARG A 294 29.21 -13.44 -30.51
C ARG A 294 28.76 -12.73 -29.24
N PHE A 295 27.50 -12.85 -28.86
CA PHE A 295 26.97 -12.23 -27.62
C PHE A 295 27.71 -12.71 -26.37
N VAL A 296 27.96 -14.01 -26.26
CA VAL A 296 28.69 -14.55 -25.09
C VAL A 296 30.15 -14.06 -25.10
N ALA A 297 30.82 -14.01 -26.26
CA ALA A 297 32.19 -13.51 -26.35
C ALA A 297 32.29 -12.01 -26.02
N GLU A 298 31.35 -11.18 -26.51
CA GLU A 298 31.27 -9.76 -26.18
C GLU A 298 31.01 -9.52 -24.70
N ALA A 299 30.09 -10.32 -24.08
CA ALA A 299 29.81 -10.25 -22.65
C ALA A 299 31.04 -10.61 -21.79
N LYS A 300 31.82 -11.60 -22.22
CA LYS A 300 33.07 -12.01 -21.55
C LYS A 300 34.15 -10.92 -21.63
N ASP A 301 34.35 -10.28 -22.79
CA ASP A 301 35.27 -9.15 -22.92
C ASP A 301 34.83 -7.95 -22.06
N ALA A 302 33.54 -7.63 -22.09
CA ALA A 302 33.00 -6.54 -21.28
C ALA A 302 33.10 -6.81 -19.77
N GLN A 303 32.88 -8.06 -19.35
CA GLN A 303 33.00 -8.49 -17.96
C GLN A 303 34.43 -8.26 -17.41
N SER A 304 35.46 -8.55 -18.20
CA SER A 304 36.86 -8.32 -17.81
C SER A 304 37.18 -6.85 -17.53
N LYS A 305 36.48 -5.93 -18.21
CA LYS A 305 36.58 -4.48 -18.00
C LYS A 305 35.73 -4.00 -16.82
N TRP A 306 34.52 -4.57 -16.67
CA TRP A 306 33.60 -4.24 -15.60
C TRP A 306 34.18 -4.48 -14.20
N ILE A 307 34.87 -5.59 -14.01
CA ILE A 307 35.47 -5.93 -12.72
C ILE A 307 36.64 -4.99 -12.34
N GLN A 308 37.25 -4.31 -13.30
CA GLN A 308 38.30 -3.32 -13.05
C GLN A 308 37.75 -1.97 -12.58
N ILE A 309 36.45 -1.73 -12.76
CA ILE A 309 35.80 -0.52 -12.23
C ILE A 309 35.77 -0.60 -10.70
N PRO A 310 36.13 0.47 -9.98
CA PRO A 310 36.05 0.49 -8.51
C PRO A 310 34.67 0.08 -7.99
N ALA A 311 34.62 -0.68 -6.91
CA ALA A 311 33.37 -1.19 -6.34
C ALA A 311 32.35 -0.08 -6.03
N ALA A 312 32.82 1.09 -5.56
CA ALA A 312 31.97 2.25 -5.30
C ALA A 312 31.31 2.80 -6.57
N GLU A 313 32.04 2.85 -7.67
CA GLU A 313 31.47 3.33 -8.95
C GLU A 313 30.44 2.34 -9.50
N ARG A 314 30.71 1.03 -9.39
CA ARG A 314 29.72 0.00 -9.77
C ARG A 314 28.48 0.08 -8.89
N GLN A 315 28.64 0.33 -7.58
CA GLN A 315 27.53 0.53 -6.65
C GLN A 315 26.65 1.71 -7.07
N ASP A 316 27.25 2.83 -7.45
CA ASP A 316 26.50 4.01 -7.90
C ASP A 316 25.71 3.75 -9.18
N VAL A 317 26.29 3.02 -10.14
CA VAL A 317 25.58 2.59 -11.35
C VAL A 317 24.38 1.69 -11.00
N LEU A 318 24.56 0.74 -10.08
CA LEU A 318 23.48 -0.15 -9.66
C LEU A 318 22.36 0.60 -8.92
N ARG A 319 22.70 1.59 -8.07
CA ARG A 319 21.70 2.48 -7.44
C ARG A 319 20.93 3.29 -8.48
N GLN A 320 21.60 3.76 -9.53
CA GLN A 320 20.96 4.50 -10.61
C GLN A 320 19.94 3.64 -11.36
N VAL A 321 20.11 2.31 -11.42
CA VAL A 321 19.11 1.40 -12.01
C VAL A 321 17.77 1.50 -11.30
N ALA A 322 17.76 1.65 -9.96
CA ALA A 322 16.50 1.82 -9.21
C ALA A 322 15.72 3.05 -9.70
N GLU A 323 16.41 4.18 -9.89
CA GLU A 323 15.79 5.41 -10.38
C GLU A 323 15.29 5.25 -11.83
N GLU A 324 16.06 4.55 -12.66
CA GLU A 324 15.68 4.31 -14.05
C GLU A 324 14.48 3.34 -14.19
N ILE A 325 14.31 2.40 -13.26
CA ILE A 325 13.11 1.55 -13.15
C ILE A 325 11.91 2.43 -12.77
N LEU A 326 12.03 3.25 -11.72
CA LEU A 326 10.95 4.12 -11.26
C LEU A 326 10.56 5.18 -12.30
N ASN A 327 11.53 5.72 -13.04
CA ASN A 327 11.27 6.64 -14.17
C ASN A 327 10.46 5.98 -15.31
N ARG A 328 10.46 4.65 -15.38
CA ARG A 328 9.69 3.85 -16.35
C ARG A 328 8.44 3.22 -15.76
N LYS A 329 8.02 3.67 -14.58
CA LYS A 329 6.86 3.11 -13.86
C LYS A 329 5.62 3.04 -14.75
N ASP A 330 5.31 4.09 -15.49
CA ASP A 330 4.17 4.11 -16.43
C ASP A 330 4.24 2.97 -17.45
N ASP A 331 5.36 2.84 -18.14
CA ASP A 331 5.54 1.85 -19.20
C ASP A 331 5.53 0.42 -18.64
N LEU A 332 6.17 0.20 -17.47
CA LEU A 332 6.13 -1.08 -16.76
C LEU A 332 4.71 -1.43 -16.34
N PHE A 333 4.01 -0.47 -15.76
CA PHE A 333 2.64 -0.66 -15.26
C PHE A 333 1.70 -1.11 -16.37
N ILE A 334 1.69 -0.38 -17.48
CA ILE A 334 0.87 -0.67 -18.65
C ILE A 334 1.26 -2.01 -19.28
N THR A 335 2.57 -2.28 -19.39
CA THR A 335 3.08 -3.49 -20.03
C THR A 335 2.77 -4.74 -19.20
N MET A 336 2.95 -4.69 -17.87
CA MET A 336 2.66 -5.82 -16.98
C MET A 336 1.17 -6.14 -16.93
N ALA A 337 0.30 -5.13 -16.92
CA ALA A 337 -1.14 -5.34 -17.02
C ALA A 337 -1.53 -6.05 -18.32
N HIS A 338 -0.82 -5.77 -19.41
CA HIS A 338 -1.10 -6.34 -20.74
C HIS A 338 -0.45 -7.71 -20.97
N GLU A 339 0.85 -7.86 -20.66
CA GLU A 339 1.59 -9.11 -20.94
C GLU A 339 1.36 -10.19 -19.87
N ALA A 340 1.32 -9.80 -18.57
CA ALA A 340 1.21 -10.74 -17.46
C ALA A 340 -0.19 -10.83 -16.85
N GLY A 341 -1.12 -9.96 -17.26
CA GLY A 341 -2.47 -9.95 -16.69
C GLY A 341 -2.54 -9.60 -15.21
N LYS A 342 -1.51 -8.94 -14.65
CA LYS A 342 -1.45 -8.60 -13.24
C LYS A 342 -2.40 -7.46 -12.88
N THR A 343 -2.95 -7.50 -11.68
CA THR A 343 -3.79 -6.43 -11.15
C THR A 343 -2.95 -5.20 -10.77
N TRP A 344 -3.56 -4.05 -10.65
CA TRP A 344 -2.84 -2.79 -10.40
C TRP A 344 -2.06 -2.78 -9.09
N THR A 345 -2.62 -3.37 -8.03
CA THR A 345 -1.94 -3.50 -6.73
C THR A 345 -0.73 -4.45 -6.81
N GLU A 346 -0.82 -5.52 -7.59
CA GLU A 346 0.28 -6.47 -7.78
C GLU A 346 1.41 -5.88 -8.62
N ILE A 347 1.08 -5.05 -9.61
CA ILE A 347 2.05 -4.36 -10.44
C ILE A 347 2.84 -3.34 -9.63
N ASP A 348 2.18 -2.54 -8.80
CA ASP A 348 2.83 -1.52 -7.99
C ASP A 348 3.88 -2.14 -7.05
N ALA A 349 3.46 -3.16 -6.29
CA ALA A 349 4.35 -3.89 -5.40
C ALA A 349 5.56 -4.48 -6.12
N GLU A 350 5.38 -5.03 -7.32
CA GLU A 350 6.48 -5.65 -8.09
C GLU A 350 7.47 -4.62 -8.64
N ILE A 351 7.01 -3.44 -9.08
CA ILE A 351 7.91 -2.37 -9.53
C ILE A 351 8.74 -1.84 -8.37
N ASN A 352 8.12 -1.68 -7.19
CA ASN A 352 8.80 -1.24 -5.99
C ASN A 352 9.87 -2.27 -5.55
N GLU A 353 9.53 -3.55 -5.56
CA GLU A 353 10.46 -4.65 -5.29
C GLU A 353 11.64 -4.67 -6.27
N ALA A 354 11.40 -4.42 -7.57
CA ALA A 354 12.49 -4.34 -8.54
C ALA A 354 13.46 -3.18 -8.23
N ALA A 355 12.96 -2.03 -7.82
CA ALA A 355 13.79 -0.92 -7.38
C ALA A 355 14.57 -1.24 -6.09
N ASP A 356 13.95 -1.98 -5.18
CA ASP A 356 14.57 -2.44 -3.94
C ASP A 356 15.68 -3.46 -4.21
N PHE A 357 15.50 -4.41 -5.12
CA PHE A 357 16.58 -5.29 -5.56
C PHE A 357 17.77 -4.50 -6.10
N ALA A 358 17.54 -3.45 -6.89
CA ALA A 358 18.64 -2.62 -7.40
C ALA A 358 19.43 -1.95 -6.25
N ARG A 359 18.74 -1.37 -5.28
CA ARG A 359 19.38 -0.76 -4.09
C ARG A 359 20.07 -1.80 -3.23
N TRP A 360 19.41 -2.94 -2.99
CA TRP A 360 19.95 -4.02 -2.16
C TRP A 360 21.24 -4.58 -2.72
N TYR A 361 21.26 -4.99 -4.01
CA TYR A 361 22.47 -5.55 -4.61
C TYR A 361 23.59 -4.53 -4.79
N ALA A 362 23.25 -3.24 -4.94
CA ALA A 362 24.25 -2.17 -4.88
C ALA A 362 24.99 -2.18 -3.53
N GLU A 363 24.25 -2.24 -2.42
CA GLU A 363 24.85 -2.29 -1.08
C GLU A 363 25.67 -3.58 -0.88
N ARG A 364 25.12 -4.74 -1.23
CA ARG A 364 25.80 -6.03 -1.07
C ARG A 364 27.09 -6.11 -1.91
N SER A 365 27.13 -5.49 -3.11
CA SER A 365 28.34 -5.45 -3.94
C SER A 365 29.52 -4.77 -3.25
N ALA A 366 29.26 -3.70 -2.48
CA ALA A 366 30.29 -3.00 -1.73
C ALA A 366 30.82 -3.82 -0.54
N GLU A 367 29.95 -4.60 0.10
CA GLU A 367 30.34 -5.44 1.25
C GLU A 367 31.30 -6.54 0.87
N LEU A 368 31.20 -7.13 -0.32
CA LEU A 368 32.12 -8.15 -0.80
C LEU A 368 33.59 -7.67 -0.73
N SER A 369 33.84 -6.40 -1.07
CA SER A 369 35.19 -5.82 -1.03
C SER A 369 35.73 -5.59 0.40
N GLN A 370 34.87 -5.65 1.43
CA GLN A 370 35.19 -5.41 2.82
C GLN A 370 35.49 -6.70 3.61
N VAL A 371 35.19 -7.86 3.03
CA VAL A 371 35.44 -9.16 3.69
C VAL A 371 36.91 -9.41 3.77
N LYS A 372 37.46 -9.44 5.00
CA LYS A 372 38.88 -9.65 5.25
C LYS A 372 39.27 -11.11 4.94
N TYR A 373 40.44 -11.27 4.37
CA TYR A 373 41.04 -12.59 4.05
C TYR A 373 40.25 -13.42 3.05
N ALA A 374 39.41 -12.79 2.24
CA ALA A 374 38.69 -13.42 1.14
C ALA A 374 38.93 -12.67 -0.18
N GLU A 375 39.11 -13.42 -1.25
CA GLU A 375 39.17 -12.89 -2.61
C GLU A 375 37.94 -13.43 -3.36
N PHE A 376 37.14 -12.54 -3.93
CA PHE A 376 35.95 -12.87 -4.66
C PHE A 376 36.21 -12.81 -6.18
N THR A 377 36.02 -13.93 -6.84
CA THR A 377 36.19 -14.04 -8.29
C THR A 377 34.82 -14.22 -8.93
N PRO A 378 34.45 -13.43 -9.97
CA PRO A 378 33.22 -13.64 -10.71
C PRO A 378 33.23 -14.99 -11.41
N LEU A 379 32.06 -15.57 -11.61
CA LEU A 379 31.88 -16.85 -12.31
C LEU A 379 32.15 -16.73 -13.82
N GLY A 380 31.93 -15.55 -14.40
CA GLY A 380 32.12 -15.28 -15.82
C GLY A 380 30.87 -14.69 -16.46
N VAL A 381 30.29 -15.35 -17.46
CA VAL A 381 29.05 -14.94 -18.11
C VAL A 381 27.88 -15.78 -17.60
N MET A 382 26.88 -15.12 -17.04
CA MET A 382 25.67 -15.73 -16.50
C MET A 382 24.50 -15.58 -17.45
N ALA A 383 23.75 -16.65 -17.72
CA ALA A 383 22.43 -16.52 -18.32
C ALA A 383 21.38 -16.31 -17.22
N VAL A 384 20.57 -15.27 -17.32
CA VAL A 384 19.42 -15.02 -16.46
C VAL A 384 18.15 -15.37 -17.23
N VAL A 385 17.43 -16.39 -16.73
CA VAL A 385 16.24 -16.97 -17.35
C VAL A 385 15.08 -16.87 -16.36
N PRO A 386 14.42 -15.70 -16.29
CA PRO A 386 13.33 -15.42 -15.35
C PRO A 386 11.99 -16.00 -15.83
N PRO A 387 11.00 -16.06 -14.91
CA PRO A 387 9.65 -16.50 -15.23
C PRO A 387 8.82 -15.34 -15.80
N TRP A 388 7.63 -15.68 -16.30
CA TRP A 388 6.66 -14.71 -16.80
C TRP A 388 5.77 -14.10 -15.68
N ASN A 389 5.60 -14.77 -14.54
CA ASN A 389 4.64 -14.36 -13.49
C ASN A 389 5.12 -13.20 -12.61
N PHE A 390 6.42 -12.97 -12.55
CA PHE A 390 7.06 -11.77 -11.96
C PHE A 390 8.05 -11.19 -12.98
N PRO A 391 7.53 -10.56 -14.05
CA PRO A 391 8.34 -10.22 -15.22
C PRO A 391 9.26 -9.02 -15.01
N THR A 392 9.19 -8.35 -13.87
CA THR A 392 9.96 -7.15 -13.52
C THR A 392 10.90 -7.39 -12.34
N ALA A 393 10.41 -7.83 -11.18
CA ALA A 393 11.21 -7.99 -9.97
C ALA A 393 12.23 -9.13 -10.09
N ILE A 394 11.79 -10.35 -10.44
CA ILE A 394 12.68 -11.51 -10.51
C ILE A 394 13.79 -11.33 -11.55
N PRO A 395 13.52 -10.88 -12.80
CA PRO A 395 14.61 -10.59 -13.72
C PRO A 395 15.56 -9.51 -13.23
N THR A 396 15.06 -8.45 -12.61
CA THR A 396 15.89 -7.40 -12.01
C THR A 396 16.83 -7.98 -10.94
N GLY A 397 16.30 -8.83 -10.06
CA GLY A 397 17.08 -9.50 -9.03
C GLY A 397 18.21 -10.33 -9.62
N GLY A 398 17.92 -11.24 -10.58
CA GLY A 398 18.90 -12.10 -11.22
C GLY A 398 19.98 -11.34 -12.01
N VAL A 399 19.56 -10.34 -12.78
CA VAL A 399 20.47 -9.48 -13.57
C VAL A 399 21.40 -8.69 -12.65
N LEU A 400 20.85 -8.01 -11.65
CA LEU A 400 21.64 -7.11 -10.80
C LEU A 400 22.51 -7.88 -9.81
N ALA A 401 22.07 -9.02 -9.29
CA ALA A 401 22.92 -9.91 -8.50
C ALA A 401 24.16 -10.36 -9.28
N SER A 402 23.96 -10.75 -10.54
CA SER A 402 25.05 -11.16 -11.42
C SER A 402 26.03 -10.02 -11.69
N LEU A 403 25.54 -8.84 -12.05
CA LEU A 403 26.36 -7.64 -12.32
C LEU A 403 27.08 -7.13 -11.05
N ALA A 404 26.42 -7.15 -9.90
CA ALA A 404 26.99 -6.77 -8.61
C ALA A 404 28.19 -7.66 -8.24
N ALA A 405 28.07 -8.97 -8.49
CA ALA A 405 29.15 -9.95 -8.29
C ALA A 405 30.25 -9.89 -9.37
N GLY A 406 30.15 -8.98 -10.34
CA GLY A 406 31.18 -8.75 -11.36
C GLY A 406 31.05 -9.62 -12.61
N ASN A 407 29.93 -10.30 -12.84
CA ASN A 407 29.69 -11.14 -14.00
C ASN A 407 29.19 -10.33 -15.20
N GLY A 408 29.37 -10.88 -16.42
CA GLY A 408 28.60 -10.49 -17.61
C GLY A 408 27.25 -11.21 -17.63
N VAL A 409 26.27 -10.66 -18.32
CA VAL A 409 24.90 -11.19 -18.29
C VAL A 409 24.31 -11.33 -19.69
N ILE A 410 23.80 -12.54 -20.01
CA ILE A 410 22.87 -12.76 -21.10
C ILE A 410 21.47 -12.89 -20.49
N PHE A 411 20.62 -11.92 -20.75
CA PHE A 411 19.27 -11.86 -20.23
C PHE A 411 18.27 -12.44 -21.23
N LYS A 412 17.79 -13.67 -20.99
CA LYS A 412 16.80 -14.37 -21.84
C LYS A 412 15.43 -14.25 -21.17
N PRO A 413 14.52 -13.40 -21.67
CA PRO A 413 13.20 -13.22 -21.07
C PRO A 413 12.33 -14.46 -21.27
N ALA A 414 11.27 -14.59 -20.44
CA ALA A 414 10.16 -15.47 -20.73
C ALA A 414 9.43 -15.03 -22.02
N PRO A 415 8.97 -15.97 -22.86
CA PRO A 415 8.34 -15.64 -24.13
C PRO A 415 6.99 -14.91 -23.97
N GLU A 416 6.31 -15.04 -22.82
CA GLU A 416 5.02 -14.44 -22.52
C GLU A 416 5.14 -12.94 -22.17
N THR A 417 6.28 -12.53 -21.56
CA THR A 417 6.45 -11.16 -21.02
C THR A 417 7.74 -10.49 -21.50
N PRO A 418 8.03 -10.52 -22.80
CA PRO A 418 9.33 -10.09 -23.31
C PRO A 418 9.50 -8.57 -23.27
N ARG A 419 8.44 -7.77 -23.35
CA ARG A 419 8.55 -6.31 -23.31
C ARG A 419 8.78 -5.81 -21.88
N CYS A 420 8.18 -6.42 -20.86
CA CYS A 420 8.49 -6.13 -19.47
C CYS A 420 9.99 -6.26 -19.20
N ALA A 421 10.57 -7.38 -19.61
CA ALA A 421 12.00 -7.65 -19.45
C ALA A 421 12.88 -6.69 -20.28
N GLU A 422 12.47 -6.32 -21.51
CA GLU A 422 13.20 -5.34 -22.30
C GLU A 422 13.26 -3.96 -21.65
N ILE A 423 12.18 -3.52 -20.97
CA ILE A 423 12.15 -2.26 -20.21
C ILE A 423 13.19 -2.28 -19.08
N ILE A 424 13.36 -3.41 -18.41
CA ILE A 424 14.39 -3.56 -17.36
C ILE A 424 15.80 -3.47 -17.97
N ALA A 425 16.04 -4.13 -19.12
CA ALA A 425 17.32 -4.00 -19.82
C ALA A 425 17.57 -2.53 -20.26
N GLU A 426 16.56 -1.85 -20.79
CA GLU A 426 16.63 -0.42 -21.14
C GLU A 426 16.95 0.46 -19.90
N ALA A 427 16.36 0.17 -18.74
CA ALA A 427 16.66 0.86 -17.48
C ALA A 427 18.13 0.67 -17.06
N CYS A 428 18.62 -0.56 -17.11
CA CYS A 428 20.03 -0.88 -16.84
C CYS A 428 20.99 -0.12 -17.77
N TRP A 429 20.71 -0.12 -19.06
CA TRP A 429 21.55 0.59 -20.05
C TRP A 429 21.52 2.11 -19.84
N SER A 430 20.37 2.68 -19.50
CA SER A 430 20.25 4.12 -19.20
C SER A 430 20.99 4.52 -17.93
N ALA A 431 21.09 3.62 -16.97
CA ALA A 431 21.88 3.81 -15.74
C ALA A 431 23.40 3.75 -15.98
N GLY A 432 23.85 3.33 -17.16
CA GLY A 432 25.26 3.27 -17.53
C GLY A 432 25.85 1.86 -17.61
N ILE A 433 25.05 0.80 -17.47
CA ILE A 433 25.50 -0.57 -17.72
C ILE A 433 25.77 -0.75 -19.21
N PRO A 434 26.98 -1.20 -19.64
CA PRO A 434 27.30 -1.38 -21.04
C PRO A 434 26.41 -2.45 -21.71
N LYS A 435 25.92 -2.17 -22.92
CA LYS A 435 25.05 -3.09 -23.66
C LYS A 435 25.71 -4.43 -23.98
N ASN A 436 27.02 -4.44 -24.16
CA ASN A 436 27.79 -5.66 -24.37
C ASN A 436 28.09 -6.43 -23.08
N LEU A 437 27.94 -5.83 -21.89
CA LEU A 437 28.01 -6.50 -20.60
C LEU A 437 26.68 -7.15 -20.21
N LEU A 438 25.57 -6.42 -20.43
CA LEU A 438 24.21 -6.90 -20.26
C LEU A 438 23.57 -7.00 -21.65
N GLN A 439 23.47 -8.21 -22.18
CA GLN A 439 22.88 -8.49 -23.48
C GLN A 439 21.46 -9.04 -23.31
N PHE A 440 20.48 -8.37 -23.88
CA PHE A 440 19.09 -8.82 -23.91
C PHE A 440 18.87 -9.67 -25.17
N VAL A 441 18.66 -10.97 -24.97
CA VAL A 441 18.61 -11.97 -26.06
C VAL A 441 17.32 -12.76 -26.01
N ARG A 442 16.49 -12.61 -27.04
CA ARG A 442 15.29 -13.43 -27.23
C ARG A 442 15.60 -14.60 -28.13
N THR A 443 15.28 -15.81 -27.71
CA THR A 443 15.43 -17.04 -28.51
C THR A 443 14.33 -18.01 -28.13
N HIS A 444 14.03 -18.94 -29.03
CA HIS A 444 13.18 -20.09 -28.76
C HIS A 444 13.91 -21.13 -27.90
N ASP A 445 13.17 -22.07 -27.32
CA ASP A 445 13.72 -23.21 -26.57
C ASP A 445 14.03 -24.38 -27.55
N ASP A 446 14.80 -24.06 -28.57
CA ASP A 446 15.29 -24.93 -29.64
C ASP A 446 16.82 -25.11 -29.55
N ASP A 447 17.45 -25.54 -30.64
CA ASP A 447 18.91 -25.72 -30.68
C ASP A 447 19.67 -24.42 -30.42
N VAL A 448 19.14 -23.26 -30.79
CA VAL A 448 19.74 -21.93 -30.50
C VAL A 448 19.67 -21.63 -29.02
N GLY A 449 18.51 -21.85 -28.40
CA GLY A 449 18.33 -21.71 -26.94
C GLY A 449 19.22 -22.69 -26.17
N LYS A 450 19.29 -23.94 -26.58
CA LYS A 450 20.22 -24.91 -26.00
C LYS A 450 21.67 -24.46 -26.12
N HIS A 451 22.08 -23.94 -27.28
CA HIS A 451 23.43 -23.41 -27.47
C HIS A 451 23.74 -22.24 -26.52
N LEU A 452 22.81 -21.33 -26.34
CA LEU A 452 22.95 -20.23 -25.35
C LEU A 452 23.23 -20.78 -23.95
N ILE A 453 22.36 -21.66 -23.46
CA ILE A 453 22.46 -22.23 -22.11
C ILE A 453 23.75 -23.02 -21.89
N THR A 454 24.21 -23.73 -22.89
CA THR A 454 25.45 -24.53 -22.79
C THR A 454 26.74 -23.72 -22.96
N SER A 455 26.66 -22.52 -23.53
CA SER A 455 27.83 -21.66 -23.83
C SER A 455 28.19 -20.70 -22.68
N VAL A 456 27.35 -20.52 -21.69
CA VAL A 456 27.59 -19.63 -20.53
C VAL A 456 28.28 -20.41 -19.39
N ASP A 457 28.88 -19.63 -18.45
CA ASP A 457 29.58 -20.17 -17.29
C ASP A 457 28.60 -20.59 -16.16
N GLY A 458 27.41 -19.99 -16.12
CA GLY A 458 26.38 -20.36 -15.18
C GLY A 458 24.99 -19.86 -15.60
N VAL A 459 23.96 -20.39 -14.96
CA VAL A 459 22.56 -20.04 -15.21
C VAL A 459 21.85 -19.72 -13.90
N ILE A 460 21.10 -18.63 -13.89
CA ILE A 460 20.11 -18.31 -12.87
C ILE A 460 18.74 -18.54 -13.52
N LEU A 461 18.03 -19.57 -13.05
CA LEU A 461 16.73 -19.97 -13.55
C LEU A 461 15.66 -19.78 -12.49
N THR A 462 14.57 -19.11 -12.84
CA THR A 462 13.32 -19.22 -12.09
C THR A 462 12.23 -19.72 -13.03
N GLY A 463 11.66 -20.89 -12.74
CA GLY A 463 10.71 -21.53 -13.65
C GLY A 463 10.22 -22.89 -13.17
N SER A 464 10.03 -23.83 -14.11
CA SER A 464 9.59 -25.18 -13.78
C SER A 464 10.75 -26.13 -13.45
N VAL A 465 10.46 -27.18 -12.67
CA VAL A 465 11.42 -28.28 -12.41
C VAL A 465 11.85 -28.93 -13.73
N GLU A 466 10.91 -29.11 -14.64
CA GLU A 466 11.16 -29.70 -15.95
C GLU A 466 12.20 -28.90 -16.76
N THR A 467 12.16 -27.57 -16.67
CA THR A 467 13.16 -26.70 -17.32
C THR A 467 14.55 -26.87 -16.67
N ALA A 468 14.60 -26.94 -15.33
CA ALA A 468 15.88 -27.17 -14.63
C ALA A 468 16.49 -28.52 -14.99
N ASP A 469 15.68 -29.58 -15.05
CA ASP A 469 16.12 -30.93 -15.46
C ASP A 469 16.55 -30.96 -16.93
N LEU A 470 15.85 -30.23 -17.79
CA LEU A 470 16.22 -30.09 -19.19
C LEU A 470 17.61 -29.44 -19.33
N PHE A 471 17.87 -28.35 -18.62
CA PHE A 471 19.17 -27.65 -18.64
C PHE A 471 20.30 -28.56 -18.13
N ARG A 472 20.07 -29.29 -17.03
CA ARG A 472 21.02 -30.29 -16.53
C ARG A 472 21.28 -31.43 -17.52
N SER A 473 20.27 -31.86 -18.28
CA SER A 473 20.44 -32.88 -19.33
C SER A 473 21.34 -32.40 -20.47
N TRP A 474 21.35 -31.07 -20.74
CA TRP A 474 22.19 -30.48 -21.78
C TRP A 474 23.65 -30.29 -21.34
N LYS A 475 23.87 -29.92 -20.06
CA LYS A 475 25.20 -29.68 -19.47
C LYS A 475 25.17 -30.10 -17.99
N PRO A 476 25.49 -31.39 -17.71
CA PRO A 476 25.37 -31.93 -16.35
C PRO A 476 26.22 -31.26 -15.29
N ASP A 477 27.37 -30.65 -15.66
CA ASP A 477 28.33 -29.96 -14.80
C ASP A 477 28.09 -28.44 -14.73
N MET A 478 26.96 -27.98 -15.25
CA MET A 478 26.58 -26.56 -15.24
C MET A 478 26.44 -26.00 -13.81
N PHE A 479 26.98 -24.82 -13.57
CA PHE A 479 26.55 -24.01 -12.42
C PHE A 479 25.10 -23.54 -12.65
N LEU A 480 24.18 -24.14 -11.92
CA LEU A 480 22.74 -23.83 -12.03
C LEU A 480 22.21 -23.40 -10.66
N SER A 481 21.86 -22.12 -10.53
CA SER A 481 21.04 -21.59 -9.44
C SER A 481 19.60 -21.58 -9.90
N ALA A 482 18.78 -22.50 -9.37
CA ALA A 482 17.41 -22.70 -9.85
C ALA A 482 16.40 -22.56 -8.71
N GLU A 483 15.42 -21.67 -8.92
CA GLU A 483 14.19 -21.58 -8.17
C GLU A 483 13.07 -22.22 -8.99
N THR A 484 12.49 -23.31 -8.50
CA THR A 484 11.50 -24.09 -9.25
C THR A 484 10.18 -24.21 -8.52
N SER A 485 9.20 -24.84 -9.21
CA SER A 485 7.83 -25.02 -8.73
C SER A 485 7.76 -25.59 -7.30
N GLY A 486 6.76 -25.15 -6.54
CA GLY A 486 6.43 -25.64 -5.20
C GLY A 486 4.95 -26.03 -5.08
N LYS A 487 4.61 -26.75 -3.98
CA LYS A 487 3.24 -27.05 -3.54
C LYS A 487 3.11 -26.57 -2.10
N ASN A 488 2.80 -25.27 -1.95
CA ASN A 488 2.71 -24.65 -0.64
C ASN A 488 1.41 -24.99 0.05
N ALA A 489 1.46 -25.11 1.37
CA ALA A 489 0.29 -25.37 2.20
C ALA A 489 0.11 -24.24 3.22
N LEU A 490 -1.15 -23.88 3.48
CA LEU A 490 -1.55 -23.05 4.59
C LEU A 490 -2.25 -23.95 5.62
N ILE A 491 -1.70 -24.01 6.83
CA ILE A 491 -2.20 -24.88 7.90
C ILE A 491 -2.97 -24.04 8.90
N VAL A 492 -4.28 -24.32 9.07
CA VAL A 492 -5.15 -23.61 10.01
C VAL A 492 -5.48 -24.50 11.19
N THR A 493 -5.05 -24.10 12.38
CA THR A 493 -5.29 -24.83 13.63
C THR A 493 -6.45 -24.21 14.43
N PRO A 494 -7.03 -24.92 15.42
CA PRO A 494 -8.13 -24.38 16.25
C PRO A 494 -7.78 -23.11 17.06
N GLN A 495 -6.50 -22.79 17.22
CA GLN A 495 -6.03 -21.57 17.91
C GLN A 495 -5.85 -20.38 16.99
N ALA A 496 -6.06 -20.55 15.67
CA ALA A 496 -5.97 -19.45 14.72
C ALA A 496 -7.11 -18.45 14.91
N ASP A 497 -6.84 -17.19 14.59
CA ASP A 497 -7.90 -16.23 14.28
C ASP A 497 -8.52 -16.66 12.94
N LEU A 498 -9.74 -17.18 12.98
CA LEU A 498 -10.39 -17.77 11.80
C LEU A 498 -10.78 -16.70 10.77
N ASP A 499 -11.11 -15.48 11.19
CA ASP A 499 -11.45 -14.39 10.28
C ASP A 499 -10.20 -13.96 9.47
N LEU A 500 -9.05 -13.82 10.14
CA LEU A 500 -7.77 -13.57 9.49
C LEU A 500 -7.34 -14.75 8.62
N ALA A 501 -7.48 -15.98 9.11
CA ALA A 501 -7.10 -17.18 8.36
C ALA A 501 -7.89 -17.34 7.05
N ALA A 502 -9.19 -16.99 7.03
CA ALA A 502 -10.00 -17.00 5.81
C ALA A 502 -9.49 -15.98 4.78
N ALA A 503 -9.21 -14.76 5.22
CA ALA A 503 -8.67 -13.71 4.36
C ALA A 503 -7.29 -14.09 3.80
N ASP A 504 -6.38 -14.59 4.65
CA ASP A 504 -5.03 -14.99 4.27
C ASP A 504 -5.03 -16.19 3.31
N LEU A 505 -5.91 -17.18 3.54
CA LEU A 505 -6.03 -18.34 2.65
C LEU A 505 -6.46 -17.90 1.25
N VAL A 506 -7.50 -17.06 1.14
CA VAL A 506 -7.99 -16.56 -0.14
C VAL A 506 -6.94 -15.68 -0.83
N ARG A 507 -6.29 -14.77 -0.10
CA ARG A 507 -5.22 -13.94 -0.64
C ARG A 507 -4.04 -14.77 -1.14
N SER A 508 -3.61 -15.78 -0.39
CA SER A 508 -2.49 -16.64 -0.74
C SER A 508 -2.81 -17.57 -1.91
N ALA A 509 -4.02 -18.14 -1.95
CA ALA A 509 -4.41 -19.09 -3.00
C ALA A 509 -4.74 -18.41 -4.33
N PHE A 510 -5.37 -17.23 -4.29
CA PHE A 510 -5.95 -16.59 -5.47
C PHE A 510 -5.21 -15.32 -5.92
N GLY A 511 -4.25 -14.80 -5.15
CA GLY A 511 -3.40 -13.69 -5.58
C GLY A 511 -2.69 -14.04 -6.89
N HIS A 512 -2.73 -13.15 -7.89
CA HIS A 512 -2.27 -13.38 -9.27
C HIS A 512 -2.83 -14.71 -9.86
N GLN A 513 -4.11 -14.97 -9.58
CA GLN A 513 -4.84 -16.17 -10.06
C GLN A 513 -4.18 -17.52 -9.65
N GLY A 514 -3.50 -17.54 -8.49
CA GLY A 514 -2.70 -18.67 -8.04
C GLY A 514 -1.42 -18.91 -8.85
N GLN A 515 -1.06 -18.02 -9.77
CA GLN A 515 0.11 -18.11 -10.65
C GLN A 515 1.40 -17.63 -9.98
N LYS A 516 1.55 -17.88 -8.69
CA LYS A 516 2.77 -17.57 -7.90
C LYS A 516 3.44 -18.85 -7.44
N CYS A 517 4.78 -18.86 -7.40
CA CYS A 517 5.54 -19.94 -6.78
C CYS A 517 5.19 -20.11 -5.29
N SER A 518 4.77 -19.03 -4.64
CA SER A 518 4.37 -18.95 -3.21
C SER A 518 2.86 -19.14 -2.97
N ALA A 519 2.03 -19.33 -4.00
CA ALA A 519 0.59 -19.51 -3.83
C ALA A 519 0.28 -20.76 -2.99
N ALA A 520 -0.65 -20.64 -2.02
CA ALA A 520 -1.14 -21.79 -1.28
C ALA A 520 -2.01 -22.66 -2.21
N SER A 521 -1.48 -23.81 -2.61
CA SER A 521 -2.20 -24.81 -3.41
C SER A 521 -2.94 -25.85 -2.55
N LEU A 522 -2.78 -25.77 -1.22
CA LEU A 522 -3.40 -26.68 -0.25
C LEU A 522 -3.71 -25.94 1.05
N GLY A 523 -4.98 -25.95 1.47
CA GLY A 523 -5.41 -25.53 2.81
C GLY A 523 -5.60 -26.76 3.71
N ILE A 524 -4.83 -26.88 4.80
CA ILE A 524 -4.93 -28.00 5.75
C ILE A 524 -5.67 -27.50 6.99
N LEU A 525 -6.92 -27.92 7.13
CA LEU A 525 -7.78 -27.56 8.27
C LEU A 525 -7.67 -28.61 9.37
N VAL A 526 -7.15 -28.23 10.55
CA VAL A 526 -6.83 -29.17 11.63
C VAL A 526 -7.96 -29.21 12.66
N GLY A 527 -8.36 -30.44 13.04
CA GLY A 527 -9.31 -30.66 14.16
C GLY A 527 -10.68 -30.03 13.90
N SER A 528 -11.18 -29.21 14.84
CA SER A 528 -12.52 -28.61 14.77
C SER A 528 -12.68 -27.62 13.61
N VAL A 529 -11.60 -27.04 13.11
CA VAL A 529 -11.65 -26.11 11.96
C VAL A 529 -12.13 -26.80 10.68
N ALA A 530 -11.80 -28.07 10.51
CA ALA A 530 -12.21 -28.86 9.33
C ALA A 530 -13.74 -29.05 9.21
N THR A 531 -14.47 -28.90 10.32
CA THR A 531 -15.93 -29.04 10.38
C THR A 531 -16.64 -27.75 10.77
N ASP A 532 -15.92 -26.64 10.84
CA ASP A 532 -16.51 -25.35 11.17
C ASP A 532 -17.19 -24.74 9.95
N GLU A 533 -18.52 -24.87 9.91
CA GLU A 533 -19.33 -24.34 8.80
C GLU A 533 -19.24 -22.82 8.66
N ARG A 534 -18.99 -22.07 9.74
CA ARG A 534 -18.80 -20.60 9.67
C ARG A 534 -17.52 -20.29 8.91
N PHE A 535 -16.42 -20.96 9.28
CA PHE A 535 -15.12 -20.76 8.62
C PHE A 535 -15.18 -21.12 7.12
N ILE A 536 -15.80 -22.25 6.78
CA ILE A 536 -15.98 -22.67 5.38
C ILE A 536 -16.80 -21.62 4.60
N ARG A 537 -17.89 -21.09 5.18
CA ARG A 537 -18.65 -20.01 4.53
C ARG A 537 -17.82 -18.73 4.34
N GLN A 538 -17.02 -18.35 5.32
CA GLN A 538 -16.14 -17.19 5.23
C GLN A 538 -15.12 -17.31 4.09
N ILE A 539 -14.52 -18.48 3.88
CA ILE A 539 -13.62 -18.74 2.74
C ILE A 539 -14.38 -18.55 1.41
N VAL A 540 -15.57 -19.14 1.30
CA VAL A 540 -16.39 -19.03 0.07
C VAL A 540 -16.80 -17.59 -0.18
N ASP A 541 -17.23 -16.85 0.85
CA ASP A 541 -17.64 -15.46 0.72
C ASP A 541 -16.45 -14.56 0.36
N ALA A 542 -15.29 -14.78 0.97
CA ALA A 542 -14.07 -14.07 0.62
C ALA A 542 -13.63 -14.33 -0.83
N ALA A 543 -13.70 -15.59 -1.29
CA ALA A 543 -13.41 -15.91 -2.68
C ALA A 543 -14.41 -15.26 -3.67
N LYS A 544 -15.71 -15.25 -3.33
CA LYS A 544 -16.76 -14.60 -4.15
C LYS A 544 -16.66 -13.08 -4.18
N SER A 545 -15.99 -12.46 -3.20
CA SER A 545 -15.79 -11.01 -3.17
C SER A 545 -14.73 -10.53 -4.16
N LEU A 546 -13.95 -11.44 -4.76
CA LEU A 546 -12.96 -11.08 -5.77
C LEU A 546 -13.65 -10.57 -7.04
N ILE A 547 -13.16 -9.42 -7.54
CA ILE A 547 -13.65 -8.82 -8.77
C ILE A 547 -12.85 -9.40 -9.93
N VAL A 548 -13.47 -10.33 -10.65
CA VAL A 548 -12.83 -11.00 -11.79
C VAL A 548 -12.95 -10.13 -13.05
N GLY A 549 -11.83 -9.94 -13.75
CA GLY A 549 -11.85 -9.14 -14.98
C GLY A 549 -10.46 -8.93 -15.59
N HIS A 550 -10.41 -8.13 -16.66
CA HIS A 550 -9.15 -7.75 -17.26
C HIS A 550 -8.41 -6.71 -16.42
N SER A 551 -7.09 -6.83 -16.37
CA SER A 551 -6.18 -5.94 -15.63
C SER A 551 -6.16 -4.49 -16.15
N SER A 552 -6.76 -4.22 -17.30
CA SER A 552 -6.98 -2.85 -17.79
C SER A 552 -7.97 -2.05 -16.93
N LYS A 553 -8.74 -2.72 -16.07
CA LYS A 553 -9.71 -2.09 -15.17
C LYS A 553 -9.12 -2.00 -13.77
N PRO A 554 -9.01 -0.79 -13.19
CA PRO A 554 -8.41 -0.60 -11.86
C PRO A 554 -9.09 -1.37 -10.72
N GLU A 555 -10.40 -1.61 -10.85
CA GLU A 555 -11.21 -2.33 -9.87
C GLU A 555 -10.99 -3.86 -9.88
N THR A 556 -10.31 -4.41 -10.88
CA THR A 556 -10.05 -5.85 -10.97
C THR A 556 -9.11 -6.31 -9.85
N THR A 557 -9.54 -7.31 -9.09
CA THR A 557 -8.73 -7.94 -8.02
C THR A 557 -8.32 -9.37 -8.35
N PHE A 558 -8.88 -9.94 -9.42
CA PHE A 558 -8.53 -11.26 -9.96
C PHE A 558 -8.47 -11.17 -11.49
N GLY A 559 -7.27 -11.16 -12.04
CA GLY A 559 -7.01 -10.97 -13.47
C GLY A 559 -7.15 -12.24 -14.30
N PRO A 560 -6.73 -12.21 -15.58
CA PRO A 560 -6.74 -13.39 -16.45
C PRO A 560 -5.55 -14.32 -16.17
N LEU A 561 -5.71 -15.59 -16.51
CA LEU A 561 -4.60 -16.52 -16.64
C LEU A 561 -3.67 -16.07 -17.78
N ILE A 562 -2.39 -16.42 -17.71
CA ILE A 562 -1.40 -16.09 -18.76
C ILE A 562 -1.75 -16.70 -20.11
N ALA A 563 -2.38 -17.85 -20.10
CA ALA A 563 -2.87 -18.56 -21.27
C ALA A 563 -4.16 -19.31 -20.92
N PRO A 564 -4.97 -19.73 -21.91
CA PRO A 564 -6.14 -20.57 -21.67
C PRO A 564 -5.80 -21.82 -20.86
N ALA A 565 -6.65 -22.14 -19.87
CA ALA A 565 -6.46 -23.31 -19.02
C ALA A 565 -6.29 -24.58 -19.87
N SER A 566 -5.27 -25.37 -19.60
CA SER A 566 -4.97 -26.60 -20.31
C SER A 566 -4.33 -27.65 -19.41
N GLY A 567 -4.23 -28.89 -19.88
CA GLY A 567 -3.54 -30.00 -19.22
C GLY A 567 -4.04 -30.21 -17.77
N LYS A 568 -3.12 -30.24 -16.82
CA LYS A 568 -3.41 -30.47 -15.38
C LYS A 568 -4.33 -29.41 -14.77
N LEU A 569 -4.18 -28.14 -15.19
CA LEU A 569 -5.02 -27.05 -14.67
C LEU A 569 -6.45 -27.22 -15.16
N LEU A 570 -6.67 -27.45 -16.46
CA LEU A 570 -8.02 -27.66 -16.99
C LEU A 570 -8.68 -28.88 -16.33
N HIS A 571 -7.94 -29.99 -16.15
CA HIS A 571 -8.45 -31.15 -15.43
C HIS A 571 -8.91 -30.80 -14.02
N ALA A 572 -8.08 -30.08 -13.25
CA ALA A 572 -8.41 -29.66 -11.89
C ALA A 572 -9.60 -28.67 -11.81
N LEU A 573 -9.87 -27.91 -12.87
CA LEU A 573 -11.01 -26.97 -12.93
C LEU A 573 -12.31 -27.62 -13.39
N THR A 574 -12.25 -28.84 -13.96
CA THR A 574 -13.43 -29.46 -14.60
C THR A 574 -13.76 -30.87 -14.09
N THR A 575 -12.88 -31.48 -13.29
CA THR A 575 -13.01 -32.87 -12.89
C THR A 575 -12.78 -33.01 -11.39
N LEU A 576 -13.65 -33.75 -10.72
CA LEU A 576 -13.50 -34.15 -9.31
C LEU A 576 -13.02 -35.61 -9.25
N GLU A 577 -12.06 -35.87 -8.39
CA GLU A 577 -11.64 -37.24 -8.06
C GLU A 577 -12.55 -37.85 -6.99
N GLU A 578 -12.41 -39.15 -6.74
CA GLU A 578 -13.23 -39.83 -5.72
C GLU A 578 -13.04 -39.18 -4.32
N GLY A 579 -14.13 -38.76 -3.72
CA GLY A 579 -14.14 -38.10 -2.40
C GLY A 579 -13.99 -36.58 -2.43
N GLU A 580 -13.79 -35.99 -3.60
CA GLU A 580 -13.71 -34.54 -3.75
C GLU A 580 -15.10 -33.90 -3.96
N TYR A 581 -15.22 -32.63 -3.59
CA TYR A 581 -16.39 -31.80 -3.88
C TYR A 581 -15.99 -30.34 -4.01
N TRP A 582 -16.77 -29.59 -4.76
CA TRP A 582 -16.56 -28.14 -4.91
C TRP A 582 -17.08 -27.40 -3.68
N LEU A 583 -16.23 -26.61 -3.02
CA LEU A 583 -16.68 -25.55 -2.12
C LEU A 583 -17.23 -24.36 -2.91
N LEU A 584 -16.57 -24.04 -4.02
CA LEU A 584 -17.00 -23.06 -5.00
C LEU A 584 -16.66 -23.66 -6.38
N GLU A 585 -17.69 -23.99 -7.14
CA GLU A 585 -17.52 -24.62 -8.45
C GLU A 585 -16.90 -23.62 -9.45
N PRO A 586 -15.76 -23.97 -10.08
CA PRO A 586 -15.16 -23.12 -11.11
C PRO A 586 -16.02 -23.07 -12.36
N HIS A 587 -16.11 -21.88 -12.98
CA HIS A 587 -16.78 -21.71 -14.27
C HIS A 587 -16.09 -20.59 -15.07
N PRO A 588 -15.97 -20.74 -16.40
CA PRO A 588 -15.43 -19.68 -17.24
C PRO A 588 -16.39 -18.49 -17.31
N ILE A 589 -15.85 -17.29 -17.24
CA ILE A 589 -16.63 -16.04 -17.32
C ILE A 589 -16.72 -15.55 -18.76
N ASP A 590 -15.73 -15.89 -19.58
CA ASP A 590 -15.69 -15.53 -20.99
C ASP A 590 -15.30 -16.69 -21.90
N SER A 591 -15.26 -16.45 -23.22
CA SER A 591 -14.91 -17.45 -24.23
C SER A 591 -13.40 -17.59 -24.47
N THR A 592 -12.55 -16.81 -23.78
CA THR A 592 -11.08 -16.88 -23.98
C THR A 592 -10.46 -18.08 -23.29
N GLY A 593 -11.11 -18.62 -22.26
CA GLY A 593 -10.57 -19.66 -21.38
C GLY A 593 -9.46 -19.15 -20.44
N GLN A 594 -9.31 -17.83 -20.32
CA GLN A 594 -8.37 -17.17 -19.41
C GLN A 594 -9.08 -16.57 -18.19
N LEU A 595 -10.38 -16.32 -18.28
CA LEU A 595 -11.23 -15.82 -17.19
C LEU A 595 -12.38 -16.77 -16.89
#